data_eb1d445c75b77c82771a400d3a9b30d8
#
_entry.id   eb1d445c75b77c82771a400d3a9b30d8
#
_cell.length_a   1.000
_cell.length_b   1.000
_cell.length_c   1.000
_cell.angle_alpha   90.00
_cell.angle_beta   90.00
_cell.angle_gamma   90.00
#
_symmetry.space_group_name_H-M   'P 1'
#
loop_
_entity.id
_entity.type
_entity.pdbx_description
1 polymer ?
#
loop_
_entity_poly.entity_id
_entity_poly.type
_entity_poly.pdbx_seq_one_letter_code
_entity_poly.pdbx_strand_id
1 'polypeptide(L)'
;MQVTMTVNGEQVTRDVEPRVLLVHFIRDHLGLTGTHWGCDTSNCGVCVVWMDGEPVKSCTVLAAMAGGRSVRTVEDLERDGVLDPVQQGFMEEHGLQCGFCTPGMMLTARALLDRNPDPTQEEIREAISGQICRCTGYATIVRSVRWAAAHSKQEVMS
;
A
#
# COMPACT_ATOMS: atom_id res chain seq x y z
N MET A 1 -4.49 -18.51 18.94
CA MET A 1 -5.80 -17.83 19.02
C MET A 1 -6.38 -17.64 17.62
N GLN A 2 -7.66 -17.78 17.46
CA GLN A 2 -8.31 -17.50 16.17
C GLN A 2 -8.41 -15.98 15.94
N VAL A 3 -7.97 -15.56 14.76
CA VAL A 3 -8.11 -14.18 14.27
C VAL A 3 -8.91 -14.22 12.98
N THR A 4 -10.00 -13.48 12.96
CA THR A 4 -10.88 -13.31 11.79
C THR A 4 -10.88 -11.85 11.37
N MET A 5 -10.62 -11.57 10.10
CA MET A 5 -10.65 -10.23 9.51
C MET A 5 -11.09 -10.32 8.04
N THR A 6 -11.41 -9.19 7.43
CA THR A 6 -11.62 -9.12 5.98
C THR A 6 -10.33 -8.68 5.32
N VAL A 7 -9.82 -9.44 4.35
CA VAL A 7 -8.61 -9.09 3.59
C VAL A 7 -8.95 -9.08 2.11
N ASN A 8 -8.74 -7.94 1.46
CA ASN A 8 -9.05 -7.72 0.04
C ASN A 8 -10.50 -8.13 -0.33
N GLY A 9 -11.44 -7.83 0.56
CA GLY A 9 -12.86 -8.12 0.39
C GLY A 9 -13.30 -9.52 0.82
N GLU A 10 -12.36 -10.41 1.15
CA GLU A 10 -12.68 -11.79 1.59
C GLU A 10 -12.50 -11.95 3.10
N GLN A 11 -13.45 -12.61 3.75
CA GLN A 11 -13.31 -12.95 5.16
C GLN A 11 -12.35 -14.13 5.33
N VAL A 12 -11.32 -13.92 6.13
CA VAL A 12 -10.31 -14.94 6.43
C VAL A 12 -10.24 -15.21 7.93
N THR A 13 -10.04 -16.47 8.30
CA THR A 13 -9.83 -16.90 9.69
C THR A 13 -8.58 -17.77 9.76
N ARG A 14 -7.68 -17.47 10.70
CA ARG A 14 -6.48 -18.28 10.96
C ARG A 14 -6.26 -18.43 12.46
N ASP A 15 -5.70 -19.56 12.83
CA ASP A 15 -5.18 -19.76 14.18
C ASP A 15 -3.71 -19.34 14.24
N VAL A 16 -3.39 -18.38 15.08
CA VAL A 16 -2.06 -17.77 15.15
C VAL A 16 -1.64 -17.52 16.60
N GLU A 17 -0.34 -17.40 16.83
CA GLU A 17 0.16 -16.93 18.12
C GLU A 17 -0.25 -15.47 18.36
N PRO A 18 -0.55 -15.07 19.60
CA PRO A 18 -1.00 -13.70 19.92
C PRO A 18 -0.02 -12.58 19.52
N ARG A 19 1.27 -12.91 19.42
CA ARG A 19 2.34 -11.96 19.06
C ARG A 19 2.58 -11.77 17.56
N VAL A 20 1.83 -12.48 16.71
CA VAL A 20 2.01 -12.39 15.26
C VAL A 20 1.69 -10.99 14.77
N LEU A 21 2.64 -10.36 14.07
CA LEU A 21 2.45 -9.06 13.43
C LEU A 21 1.56 -9.19 12.19
N LEU A 22 0.82 -8.15 11.88
CA LEU A 22 -0.07 -8.13 10.71
C LEU A 22 0.70 -8.41 9.41
N VAL A 23 1.92 -7.89 9.26
CA VAL A 23 2.76 -8.16 8.07
C VAL A 23 3.04 -9.65 7.90
N HIS A 24 3.35 -10.37 8.99
CA HIS A 24 3.58 -11.83 8.94
C HIS A 24 2.28 -12.59 8.70
N PHE A 25 1.17 -12.14 9.29
CA PHE A 25 -0.14 -12.73 9.01
C PHE A 25 -0.47 -12.66 7.51
N ILE A 26 -0.30 -11.49 6.91
CA ILE A 26 -0.55 -11.28 5.48
C ILE A 26 0.38 -12.14 4.62
N ARG A 27 1.67 -12.12 4.89
CA ARG A 27 2.67 -12.79 4.05
C ARG A 27 2.72 -14.31 4.26
N ASP A 28 2.75 -14.74 5.52
CA ASP A 28 3.12 -16.12 5.88
C ASP A 28 1.88 -17.00 6.08
N HIS A 29 0.77 -16.43 6.59
CA HIS A 29 -0.46 -17.18 6.82
C HIS A 29 -1.47 -17.07 5.66
N LEU A 30 -1.43 -15.99 4.88
CA LEU A 30 -2.32 -15.80 3.72
C LEU A 30 -1.60 -15.96 2.37
N GLY A 31 -0.27 -15.95 2.34
CA GLY A 31 0.51 -16.05 1.11
C GLY A 31 0.47 -14.78 0.23
N LEU A 32 -0.02 -13.65 0.76
CA LEU A 32 -0.06 -12.38 0.06
C LEU A 32 1.30 -11.68 0.19
N THR A 33 2.21 -11.96 -0.73
CA THR A 33 3.61 -11.53 -0.66
C THR A 33 3.87 -10.14 -1.24
N GLY A 34 2.87 -9.50 -1.83
CA GLY A 34 2.97 -8.13 -2.33
C GLY A 34 3.27 -7.10 -1.25
N THR A 35 2.82 -7.31 -0.02
CA THR A 35 3.26 -6.50 1.12
C THR A 35 4.67 -6.90 1.51
N HIS A 36 5.62 -5.97 1.42
CA HIS A 36 7.02 -6.22 1.78
C HIS A 36 7.31 -5.89 3.24
N TRP A 37 8.40 -6.45 3.77
CA TRP A 37 8.90 -6.17 5.10
C TRP A 37 10.41 -5.91 5.02
N GLY A 38 10.84 -4.66 5.28
CA GLY A 38 12.21 -4.22 5.07
C GLY A 38 12.92 -3.74 6.33
N CYS A 39 12.24 -3.62 7.45
CA CYS A 39 12.84 -3.27 8.75
C CYS A 39 11.97 -3.78 9.91
N ASP A 40 12.55 -3.78 11.13
CA ASP A 40 11.87 -4.08 12.38
C ASP A 40 11.69 -2.83 13.28
N THR A 41 11.98 -1.66 12.73
CA THR A 41 12.06 -0.37 13.46
C THR A 41 10.98 0.63 13.03
N SER A 42 10.03 0.22 12.21
CA SER A 42 8.95 1.09 11.67
C SER A 42 9.42 2.27 10.82
N ASN A 43 10.67 2.26 10.31
CA ASN A 43 11.24 3.37 9.56
C ASN A 43 11.01 3.29 8.04
N CYS A 44 11.12 2.08 7.44
CA CYS A 44 11.19 1.97 5.98
C CYS A 44 9.86 2.22 5.25
N GLY A 45 8.71 1.97 5.88
CA GLY A 45 7.38 2.18 5.31
C GLY A 45 6.95 1.23 4.19
N VAL A 46 7.79 0.22 3.82
CA VAL A 46 7.46 -0.70 2.73
C VAL A 46 6.32 -1.67 3.05
N CYS A 47 6.00 -1.84 4.35
CA CYS A 47 4.96 -2.72 4.85
C CYS A 47 3.57 -2.05 4.94
N VAL A 48 3.40 -0.87 4.36
CA VAL A 48 2.11 -0.17 4.40
C VAL A 48 1.02 -1.01 3.75
N VAL A 49 -0.08 -1.15 4.47
CA VAL A 49 -1.37 -1.68 4.02
C VAL A 49 -2.46 -0.69 4.41
N TRP A 50 -3.67 -0.84 3.92
CA TRP A 50 -4.81 -0.10 4.46
C TRP A 50 -5.53 -0.93 5.50
N MET A 51 -5.91 -0.31 6.59
CA MET A 51 -6.78 -0.87 7.62
C MET A 51 -7.94 0.09 7.85
N ASP A 52 -9.16 -0.38 7.55
CA ASP A 52 -10.38 0.43 7.56
C ASP A 52 -10.27 1.72 6.71
N GLY A 53 -9.59 1.63 5.57
CA GLY A 53 -9.38 2.74 4.64
C GLY A 53 -8.19 3.65 4.93
N GLU A 54 -7.48 3.44 6.05
CA GLU A 54 -6.33 4.25 6.45
C GLU A 54 -5.02 3.51 6.26
N PRO A 55 -3.98 4.17 5.71
CA PRO A 55 -2.63 3.59 5.59
C PRO A 55 -2.03 3.33 6.96
N VAL A 56 -1.58 2.11 7.20
CA VAL A 56 -0.89 1.71 8.44
C VAL A 56 0.36 0.90 8.11
N LYS A 57 1.37 0.99 8.96
CA LYS A 57 2.56 0.13 8.88
C LYS A 57 2.24 -1.22 9.52
N SER A 58 2.02 -2.25 8.72
CA SER A 58 1.60 -3.58 9.22
C SER A 58 2.63 -4.25 10.15
N CYS A 59 3.89 -3.81 10.13
CA CYS A 59 4.92 -4.27 11.05
C CYS A 59 4.76 -3.73 12.49
N THR A 60 3.85 -2.79 12.73
CA THR A 60 3.59 -2.21 14.06
C THR A 60 2.20 -2.60 14.60
N VAL A 61 1.47 -3.43 13.88
CA VAL A 61 0.13 -3.89 14.25
C VAL A 61 0.17 -5.39 14.53
N LEU A 62 -0.37 -5.81 15.66
CA LEU A 62 -0.59 -7.24 15.91
C LEU A 62 -1.78 -7.74 15.07
N ALA A 63 -1.69 -8.94 14.51
CA ALA A 63 -2.80 -9.55 13.77
C ALA A 63 -4.08 -9.61 14.62
N ALA A 64 -3.94 -9.86 15.91
CA ALA A 64 -5.04 -9.85 16.87
C ALA A 64 -5.78 -8.50 16.94
N MET A 65 -5.07 -7.38 16.76
CA MET A 65 -5.66 -6.03 16.76
C MET A 65 -6.40 -5.71 15.44
N ALA A 66 -6.09 -6.43 14.38
CA ALA A 66 -6.80 -6.34 13.10
C ALA A 66 -8.05 -7.24 13.04
N GLY A 67 -8.32 -8.01 14.08
CA GLY A 67 -9.53 -8.82 14.19
C GLY A 67 -10.79 -7.98 14.02
N GLY A 68 -11.72 -8.43 13.15
CA GLY A 68 -12.96 -7.73 12.83
C GLY A 68 -12.80 -6.53 11.90
N ARG A 69 -11.59 -6.16 11.50
CA ARG A 69 -11.32 -5.03 10.61
C ARG A 69 -11.18 -5.44 9.15
N SER A 70 -11.22 -4.45 8.26
CA SER A 70 -10.96 -4.60 6.84
C SER A 70 -9.51 -4.19 6.52
N VAL A 71 -8.76 -5.11 5.91
CA VAL A 71 -7.38 -4.88 5.48
C VAL A 71 -7.32 -4.97 3.95
N ARG A 72 -6.66 -4.02 3.31
CA ARG A 72 -6.39 -4.05 1.88
C ARG A 72 -4.90 -3.99 1.63
N THR A 73 -4.44 -4.84 0.73
CA THR A 73 -3.04 -4.92 0.31
C THR A 73 -2.88 -4.43 -1.13
N VAL A 74 -1.64 -4.36 -1.63
CA VAL A 74 -1.37 -3.89 -2.99
C VAL A 74 -2.02 -4.79 -4.05
N GLU A 75 -2.24 -6.06 -3.75
CA GLU A 75 -2.92 -7.01 -4.63
C GLU A 75 -4.37 -6.62 -4.95
N ASP A 76 -4.99 -5.81 -4.09
CA ASP A 76 -6.37 -5.32 -4.31
C ASP A 76 -6.44 -4.00 -5.09
N LEU A 77 -5.33 -3.45 -5.53
CA LEU A 77 -5.34 -2.25 -6.38
C LEU A 77 -5.78 -2.56 -7.82
N GLU A 78 -5.28 -3.65 -8.38
CA GLU A 78 -5.73 -4.14 -9.67
C GLU A 78 -7.11 -4.79 -9.52
N ARG A 79 -8.03 -4.51 -10.44
CA ARG A 79 -9.37 -5.09 -10.47
C ARG A 79 -9.72 -5.57 -11.86
N ASP A 80 -10.14 -6.81 -11.97
CA ASP A 80 -10.60 -7.43 -13.22
C ASP A 80 -9.60 -7.31 -14.38
N GLY A 81 -8.29 -7.39 -14.08
CA GLY A 81 -7.22 -7.24 -15.06
C GLY A 81 -6.90 -5.79 -15.42
N VAL A 82 -7.52 -4.80 -14.76
CA VAL A 82 -7.26 -3.38 -14.97
C VAL A 82 -6.43 -2.83 -13.83
N LEU A 83 -5.25 -2.31 -14.17
CA LEU A 83 -4.36 -1.67 -13.20
C LEU A 83 -4.96 -0.36 -12.68
N ASP A 84 -4.80 -0.10 -11.39
CA ASP A 84 -5.11 1.20 -10.82
C ASP A 84 -4.24 2.30 -11.47
N PRO A 85 -4.75 3.53 -11.67
CA PRO A 85 -3.97 4.65 -12.22
C PRO A 85 -2.62 4.88 -11.52
N VAL A 86 -2.52 4.58 -10.22
CA VAL A 86 -1.23 4.67 -9.50
C VAL A 86 -0.26 3.61 -10.02
N GLN A 87 -0.69 2.37 -10.22
CA GLN A 87 0.14 1.31 -10.79
C GLN A 87 0.59 1.67 -12.21
N GLN A 88 -0.31 2.17 -13.04
CA GLN A 88 0.01 2.63 -14.40
C GLN A 88 1.02 3.78 -14.37
N GLY A 89 0.82 4.79 -13.51
CA GLY A 89 1.75 5.91 -13.37
C GLY A 89 3.17 5.48 -13.00
N PHE A 90 3.30 4.46 -12.13
CA PHE A 90 4.61 3.89 -11.79
C PHE A 90 5.27 3.18 -12.97
N MET A 91 4.49 2.58 -13.87
CA MET A 91 5.01 2.00 -15.11
C MET A 91 5.43 3.08 -16.10
N GLU A 92 4.55 4.04 -16.39
CA GLU A 92 4.75 5.08 -17.40
C GLU A 92 5.90 6.04 -17.06
N GLU A 93 6.02 6.43 -15.80
CA GLU A 93 7.02 7.39 -15.32
C GLU A 93 8.25 6.74 -14.68
N HIS A 94 8.38 5.42 -14.81
CA HIS A 94 9.50 4.66 -14.24
C HIS A 94 9.68 4.89 -12.73
N GLY A 95 8.57 4.85 -11.97
CA GLY A 95 8.52 5.09 -10.53
C GLY A 95 9.18 4.01 -9.68
N LEU A 96 9.74 2.98 -10.29
CA LEU A 96 10.39 1.88 -9.59
C LEU A 96 11.66 1.42 -10.32
N GLN A 97 12.59 0.84 -9.55
CA GLN A 97 13.76 0.12 -10.07
C GLN A 97 13.76 -1.29 -9.47
N CYS A 98 14.26 -1.49 -8.24
CA CYS A 98 14.21 -2.82 -7.61
C CYS A 98 12.78 -3.26 -7.22
N GLY A 99 11.84 -2.35 -7.07
CA GLY A 99 10.43 -2.64 -6.73
C GLY A 99 10.17 -2.89 -5.25
N PHE A 100 11.17 -2.86 -4.38
CA PHE A 100 10.99 -3.27 -2.98
C PHE A 100 10.14 -2.26 -2.17
N CYS A 101 10.29 -0.96 -2.37
CA CYS A 101 9.47 0.06 -1.74
C CYS A 101 8.09 0.26 -2.41
N THR A 102 7.93 -0.27 -3.62
CA THR A 102 6.83 0.08 -4.53
C THR A 102 5.44 -0.24 -3.99
N PRO A 103 5.14 -1.39 -3.39
CA PRO A 103 3.81 -1.67 -2.85
C PRO A 103 3.36 -0.66 -1.79
N GLY A 104 4.21 -0.33 -0.84
CA GLY A 104 3.93 0.67 0.19
C GLY A 104 3.77 2.08 -0.38
N MET A 105 4.60 2.45 -1.36
CA MET A 105 4.49 3.73 -2.08
C MET A 105 3.15 3.83 -2.81
N MET A 106 2.73 2.79 -3.52
CA MET A 106 1.49 2.77 -4.29
C MET A 106 0.27 2.94 -3.38
N LEU A 107 0.21 2.21 -2.27
CA LEU A 107 -0.91 2.31 -1.32
C LEU A 107 -0.96 3.68 -0.65
N THR A 108 0.20 4.26 -0.32
CA THR A 108 0.28 5.61 0.23
C THR A 108 -0.15 6.66 -0.80
N ALA A 109 0.31 6.53 -2.04
CA ALA A 109 -0.07 7.43 -3.13
C ALA A 109 -1.58 7.35 -3.43
N ARG A 110 -2.16 6.14 -3.45
CA ARG A 110 -3.60 5.96 -3.69
C ARG A 110 -4.41 6.63 -2.56
N ALA A 111 -4.00 6.45 -1.30
CA ALA A 111 -4.65 7.10 -0.16
C ALA A 111 -4.59 8.64 -0.25
N LEU A 112 -3.47 9.19 -0.72
CA LEU A 112 -3.35 10.63 -0.99
C LEU A 112 -4.36 11.06 -2.05
N LEU A 113 -4.40 10.37 -3.21
CA LEU A 113 -5.26 10.75 -4.32
C LEU A 113 -6.75 10.61 -4.00
N ASP A 114 -7.13 9.70 -3.10
CA ASP A 114 -8.51 9.57 -2.62
C ASP A 114 -8.95 10.77 -1.77
N ARG A 115 -8.02 11.39 -1.05
CA ARG A 115 -8.26 12.59 -0.23
C ARG A 115 -8.08 13.88 -1.00
N ASN A 116 -7.10 13.93 -1.87
CA ASN A 116 -6.73 15.09 -2.67
C ASN A 116 -6.45 14.63 -4.11
N PRO A 117 -7.41 14.73 -5.03
CA PRO A 117 -7.26 14.25 -6.40
C PRO A 117 -6.34 15.09 -7.29
N ASP A 118 -5.85 16.22 -6.79
CA ASP A 118 -4.92 17.11 -7.52
C ASP A 118 -3.81 17.66 -6.63
N PRO A 119 -2.95 16.76 -6.08
CA PRO A 119 -1.93 17.17 -5.14
C PRO A 119 -0.80 17.93 -5.83
N THR A 120 -0.25 18.93 -5.14
CA THR A 120 0.99 19.58 -5.51
C THR A 120 2.18 18.63 -5.34
N GLN A 121 3.33 18.95 -5.96
CA GLN A 121 4.55 18.18 -5.76
C GLN A 121 4.96 18.08 -4.29
N GLU A 122 4.76 19.16 -3.54
CA GLU A 122 5.11 19.21 -2.13
C GLU A 122 4.23 18.29 -1.29
N GLU A 123 2.93 18.30 -1.51
CA GLU A 123 1.98 17.40 -0.85
C GLU A 123 2.27 15.92 -1.16
N ILE A 124 2.70 15.61 -2.40
CA ILE A 124 3.13 14.25 -2.75
C ILE A 124 4.38 13.86 -1.96
N ARG A 125 5.40 14.74 -1.92
CA ARG A 125 6.64 14.48 -1.16
C ARG A 125 6.37 14.29 0.32
N GLU A 126 5.51 15.11 0.90
CA GLU A 126 5.10 14.98 2.29
C GLU A 126 4.38 13.65 2.53
N ALA A 127 3.43 13.28 1.68
CA ALA A 127 2.68 12.03 1.82
C ALA A 127 3.57 10.79 1.78
N ILE A 128 4.59 10.75 0.90
CA ILE A 128 5.51 9.61 0.78
C ILE A 128 6.73 9.70 1.70
N SER A 129 6.84 10.72 2.53
CA SER A 129 8.01 10.94 3.42
C SER A 129 8.22 9.81 4.42
N GLY A 130 7.21 9.02 4.70
CA GLY A 130 7.26 7.83 5.56
C GLY A 130 7.81 6.57 4.88
N GLN A 131 8.09 6.59 3.58
CA GLN A 131 8.65 5.47 2.82
C GLN A 131 10.07 5.76 2.35
N ILE A 132 10.94 4.75 2.44
CA ILE A 132 12.34 4.85 2.01
C ILE A 132 12.51 4.12 0.68
N CYS A 133 13.04 4.84 -0.32
CA CYS A 133 13.48 4.27 -1.59
C CYS A 133 14.98 4.53 -1.75
N ARG A 134 15.76 3.47 -1.96
CA ARG A 134 17.23 3.57 -2.16
C ARG A 134 17.60 3.80 -3.62
N CYS A 135 16.70 3.55 -4.57
CA CYS A 135 17.01 3.46 -5.99
C CYS A 135 16.73 4.75 -6.77
N THR A 136 15.53 5.34 -6.59
CA THR A 136 14.96 6.32 -7.53
C THR A 136 15.33 7.78 -7.23
N GLY A 137 15.74 8.09 -6.01
CA GLY A 137 15.85 9.48 -5.56
C GLY A 137 14.51 10.21 -5.46
N TYR A 138 13.39 9.49 -5.48
CA TYR A 138 11.99 9.93 -5.34
C TYR A 138 11.44 10.76 -6.50
N ALA A 139 12.24 11.34 -7.37
CA ALA A 139 11.77 12.22 -8.43
C ALA A 139 10.81 11.51 -9.41
N THR A 140 11.13 10.28 -9.81
CA THR A 140 10.27 9.47 -10.67
C THR A 140 8.99 9.04 -9.96
N ILE A 141 9.06 8.75 -8.66
CA ILE A 141 7.88 8.42 -7.84
C ILE A 141 6.92 9.61 -7.79
N VAL A 142 7.42 10.82 -7.55
CA VAL A 142 6.59 12.04 -7.57
C VAL A 142 5.92 12.24 -8.92
N ARG A 143 6.64 12.04 -10.04
CA ARG A 143 6.06 12.10 -11.39
C ARG A 143 4.98 11.03 -11.58
N SER A 144 5.21 9.80 -11.10
CA SER A 144 4.25 8.70 -11.18
C SER A 144 2.93 9.05 -10.49
N VAL A 145 2.98 9.63 -9.31
CA VAL A 145 1.78 10.05 -8.57
C VAL A 145 1.07 11.21 -9.28
N ARG A 146 1.79 12.16 -9.84
CA ARG A 146 1.20 13.24 -10.66
C ARG A 146 0.54 12.70 -11.92
N TRP A 147 1.18 11.74 -12.60
CA TRP A 147 0.60 11.06 -13.75
C TRP A 147 -0.72 10.38 -13.36
N ALA A 148 -0.73 9.64 -12.27
CA ALA A 148 -1.93 8.98 -11.75
C ALA A 148 -3.05 9.98 -11.42
N ALA A 149 -2.73 11.11 -10.78
CA ALA A 149 -3.68 12.17 -10.49
C ALA A 149 -4.35 12.72 -11.77
N ALA A 150 -3.56 12.95 -12.83
CA ALA A 150 -4.07 13.45 -14.10
C ALA A 150 -5.00 12.44 -14.80
N HIS A 151 -4.72 11.14 -14.70
CA HIS A 151 -5.47 10.09 -15.39
C HIS A 151 -6.67 9.56 -14.59
N SER A 152 -6.63 9.60 -13.25
CA SER A 152 -7.79 9.26 -12.42
C SER A 152 -8.98 10.19 -12.64
N LYS A 153 -8.77 11.43 -13.09
CA LYS A 153 -9.86 12.38 -13.40
C LYS A 153 -10.61 12.03 -14.68
N GLN A 154 -9.97 11.32 -15.62
CA GLN A 154 -10.59 10.94 -16.89
C GLN A 154 -11.59 9.79 -16.74
N GLU A 155 -11.39 8.90 -15.79
CA GLU A 155 -12.30 7.77 -15.54
C GLU A 155 -13.63 8.22 -14.91
N VAL A 156 -13.63 9.34 -14.17
CA VAL A 156 -14.85 9.89 -13.54
C VAL A 156 -15.72 10.67 -14.53
N MET A 157 -15.17 11.07 -15.69
CA MET A 157 -15.89 11.86 -16.72
C MET A 157 -16.38 11.02 -17.92
N SER A 158 -16.13 9.73 -17.93
CA SER A 158 -16.59 8.78 -18.94
C SER A 158 -17.66 7.85 -18.36
#